data_86ffbb0a97a7677b8203bea26e62156c
#
_entry.id   86ffbb0a97a7677b8203bea26e62156c
#
_cell.length_a   1.000
_cell.length_b   1.000
_cell.length_c   1.000
_cell.angle_alpha   90.00
_cell.angle_beta   90.00
_cell.angle_gamma   90.00
#
_symmetry.space_group_name_H-M   'P 1'
#
loop_
_entity.id
_entity.type
_entity.pdbx_description
1 polymer ?
#
loop_
_entity_poly.entity_id
_entity_poly.type
_entity_poly.pdbx_seq_one_letter_code
_entity_poly.pdbx_strand_id
1 'polypeptide(L)'
;MKQTYRTEFPNFDYDIPQLPDGFVDVSWHNNVSPSFEKKLNDEYSITLWVNYADESKRECGGSQFLVMVHVTDELENVLYDSEFDLWDDAIKAINDILANEAQQ
;
A
#
# COMPACT_ATOMS: atom_id res chain seq x y z
N MET A 1 -12.42 -17.83 -0.28
CA MET A 1 -11.56 -17.37 -1.38
C MET A 1 -10.89 -16.07 -1.01
N LYS A 2 -9.61 -15.98 -1.34
CA LYS A 2 -8.89 -14.75 -1.08
C LYS A 2 -9.32 -13.66 -2.04
N GLN A 3 -9.58 -12.50 -1.49
CA GLN A 3 -9.75 -11.27 -2.22
C GLN A 3 -8.43 -10.89 -2.86
N THR A 4 -8.43 -10.47 -4.11
CA THR A 4 -7.23 -10.02 -4.80
C THR A 4 -7.50 -8.69 -5.49
N TYR A 5 -6.42 -7.93 -5.73
CA TYR A 5 -6.58 -6.65 -6.42
C TYR A 5 -7.13 -6.84 -7.84
N ARG A 6 -6.85 -7.96 -8.49
CA ARG A 6 -7.36 -8.21 -9.84
C ARG A 6 -8.86 -8.46 -9.84
N THR A 7 -9.39 -9.04 -8.77
CA THR A 7 -10.82 -9.28 -8.61
C THR A 7 -11.55 -7.99 -8.23
N GLU A 8 -11.00 -7.24 -7.28
CA GLU A 8 -11.63 -6.02 -6.79
C GLU A 8 -11.49 -4.84 -7.76
N PHE A 9 -10.46 -4.85 -8.59
CA PHE A 9 -10.19 -3.79 -9.57
C PHE A 9 -9.89 -4.42 -10.93
N PRO A 10 -10.91 -4.95 -11.63
CA PRO A 10 -10.69 -5.73 -12.86
C PRO A 10 -10.07 -4.92 -14.00
N ASN A 11 -10.18 -3.60 -13.96
CA ASN A 11 -9.60 -2.72 -14.98
C ASN A 11 -8.24 -2.13 -14.58
N PHE A 12 -7.65 -2.66 -13.52
CA PHE A 12 -6.37 -2.15 -13.03
C PHE A 12 -5.27 -2.38 -14.07
N ASP A 13 -4.49 -1.36 -14.32
CA ASP A 13 -3.57 -1.28 -15.47
C ASP A 13 -2.10 -1.44 -15.11
N TYR A 14 -1.80 -2.03 -13.96
CA TYR A 14 -0.43 -2.21 -13.51
C TYR A 14 -0.26 -3.59 -12.90
N ASP A 15 0.77 -4.33 -13.33
CA ASP A 15 1.09 -5.64 -12.75
C ASP A 15 1.97 -5.42 -11.53
N ILE A 16 1.40 -5.64 -10.36
CA ILE A 16 2.11 -5.38 -9.10
C ILE A 16 3.20 -6.44 -8.90
N PRO A 17 4.47 -6.03 -8.79
CA PRO A 17 5.56 -6.97 -8.53
C PRO A 17 5.41 -7.64 -7.18
N GLN A 18 6.28 -8.61 -6.92
CA GLN A 18 6.28 -9.30 -5.63
C GLN A 18 6.55 -8.31 -4.49
N LEU A 19 5.68 -8.35 -3.49
CA LEU A 19 5.79 -7.52 -2.30
C LEU A 19 6.81 -8.11 -1.31
N PRO A 20 7.37 -7.28 -0.41
CA PRO A 20 8.12 -7.81 0.71
C PRO A 20 7.30 -8.80 1.53
N ASP A 21 7.98 -9.70 2.24
CA ASP A 21 7.32 -10.75 3.01
C ASP A 21 6.35 -10.17 4.04
N GLY A 22 5.23 -10.85 4.22
CA GLY A 22 4.27 -10.53 5.24
C GLY A 22 3.14 -9.59 4.81
N PHE A 23 3.22 -9.02 3.60
CA PHE A 23 2.13 -8.20 3.09
C PHE A 23 0.97 -9.06 2.63
N VAL A 24 -0.23 -8.60 2.92
CA VAL A 24 -1.48 -9.27 2.54
C VAL A 24 -2.29 -8.31 1.65
N ASP A 25 -2.84 -8.84 0.57
CA ASP A 25 -3.72 -8.08 -0.31
C ASP A 25 -5.04 -7.83 0.42
N VAL A 26 -5.31 -6.56 0.71
CA VAL A 26 -6.54 -6.13 1.39
C VAL A 26 -7.39 -5.25 0.48
N SER A 27 -7.20 -5.39 -0.82
CA SER A 27 -7.92 -4.59 -1.82
C SER A 27 -9.42 -4.73 -1.69
N TRP A 28 -10.13 -3.62 -1.82
CA TRP A 28 -11.57 -3.55 -1.69
C TRP A 28 -12.12 -2.65 -2.79
N HIS A 29 -13.11 -3.13 -3.54
CA HIS A 29 -13.60 -2.43 -4.73
C HIS A 29 -14.22 -1.05 -4.44
N ASN A 30 -14.62 -0.79 -3.20
CA ASN A 30 -15.14 0.53 -2.82
C ASN A 30 -14.04 1.54 -2.47
N ASN A 31 -12.78 1.10 -2.41
CA ASN A 31 -11.64 1.99 -2.23
C ASN A 31 -11.19 2.54 -3.59
N VAL A 32 -10.35 3.57 -3.56
CA VAL A 32 -9.89 4.23 -4.79
C VAL A 32 -8.87 3.40 -5.57
N SER A 33 -8.18 2.47 -4.91
CA SER A 33 -7.14 1.67 -5.55
C SER A 33 -6.81 0.43 -4.72
N PRO A 34 -6.08 -0.53 -5.31
CA PRO A 34 -5.57 -1.68 -4.56
C PRO A 34 -4.72 -1.29 -3.37
N SER A 35 -4.75 -2.11 -2.33
CA SER A 35 -3.95 -1.88 -1.13
C SER A 35 -3.45 -3.18 -0.53
N PHE A 36 -2.32 -3.09 0.16
CA PHE A 36 -1.62 -4.22 0.76
C PHE A 36 -1.14 -3.82 2.15
N GLU A 37 -1.32 -4.70 3.12
CA GLU A 37 -1.07 -4.34 4.52
C GLU A 37 -0.17 -5.35 5.20
N LYS A 38 0.68 -4.85 6.11
CA LYS A 38 1.48 -5.68 7.00
C LYS A 38 1.46 -5.07 8.40
N LYS A 39 1.22 -5.91 9.41
CA LYS A 39 1.33 -5.46 10.80
C LYS A 39 2.80 -5.26 11.16
N LEU A 40 3.12 -4.12 11.73
CA LEU A 40 4.46 -3.85 12.27
C LEU A 40 4.58 -4.38 13.70
N ASN A 41 3.53 -4.17 14.49
CA ASN A 41 3.45 -4.63 15.88
C ASN A 41 1.96 -4.63 16.27
N ASP A 42 1.67 -4.76 17.57
CA ASP A 42 0.28 -4.83 18.04
C ASP A 42 -0.49 -3.53 17.84
N GLU A 43 0.20 -2.40 17.71
CA GLU A 43 -0.44 -1.10 17.63
C GLU A 43 -0.48 -0.54 16.20
N TYR A 44 0.53 -0.83 15.38
CA TYR A 44 0.73 -0.15 14.09
C TYR A 44 0.83 -1.11 12.93
N SER A 45 0.35 -0.63 11.78
CA SER A 45 0.45 -1.36 10.52
C SER A 45 0.96 -0.44 9.43
N ILE A 46 1.51 -1.05 8.38
CA ILE A 46 1.94 -0.32 7.18
C ILE A 46 1.02 -0.74 6.03
N THR A 47 0.54 0.22 5.28
CA THR A 47 -0.30 -0.03 4.10
C THR A 47 0.35 0.59 2.88
N LEU A 48 0.47 -0.19 1.82
CA LEU A 48 0.88 0.29 0.51
C LEU A 48 -0.35 0.41 -0.38
N TRP A 49 -0.63 1.61 -0.86
CA TRP A 49 -1.67 1.88 -1.83
C TRP A 49 -1.02 1.99 -3.20
N VAL A 50 -1.56 1.26 -4.17
CA VAL A 50 -1.04 1.28 -5.54
C VAL A 50 -2.12 1.83 -6.47
N ASN A 51 -1.91 3.03 -6.97
CA ASN A 51 -2.85 3.70 -7.86
C ASN A 51 -2.68 3.20 -9.30
N TYR A 52 -3.61 3.59 -10.17
CA TYR A 52 -3.53 3.24 -11.59
C TYR A 52 -2.28 3.85 -12.22
N ALA A 53 -1.66 3.13 -13.16
CA ALA A 53 -0.53 3.65 -13.90
C ALA A 53 -0.93 4.85 -14.75
N ASP A 54 -2.12 4.81 -15.34
CA ASP A 54 -2.68 5.92 -16.10
C ASP A 54 -3.20 6.99 -15.14
N GLU A 55 -2.57 8.16 -15.13
CA GLU A 55 -2.93 9.24 -14.23
C GLU A 55 -4.40 9.67 -14.36
N SER A 56 -4.95 9.58 -15.56
CA SER A 56 -6.34 9.98 -15.81
C SER A 56 -7.34 9.10 -15.10
N LYS A 57 -6.93 7.90 -14.68
CA LYS A 57 -7.79 6.94 -13.97
C LYS A 57 -7.70 7.07 -12.46
N ARG A 58 -6.82 7.92 -11.94
CA ARG A 58 -6.66 8.11 -10.49
C ARG A 58 -7.71 9.09 -10.00
N GLU A 59 -8.54 8.65 -9.06
CA GLU A 59 -9.64 9.46 -8.55
C GLU A 59 -9.17 10.76 -7.92
N CYS A 60 -8.13 10.66 -7.10
CA CYS A 60 -7.63 11.80 -6.34
C CYS A 60 -6.37 12.41 -6.95
N GLY A 61 -5.95 11.94 -8.11
CA GLY A 61 -4.67 12.36 -8.68
C GLY A 61 -3.50 11.86 -7.85
N GLY A 62 -2.41 12.63 -7.84
CA GLY A 62 -1.23 12.31 -7.03
C GLY A 62 -0.35 11.23 -7.63
N SER A 63 0.55 10.71 -6.81
CA SER A 63 1.53 9.72 -7.22
C SER A 63 0.95 8.32 -7.27
N GLN A 64 1.62 7.42 -7.98
CA GLN A 64 1.11 6.05 -8.15
C GLN A 64 1.18 5.24 -6.86
N PHE A 65 2.18 5.47 -6.02
CA PHE A 65 2.38 4.68 -4.80
C PHE A 65 2.32 5.54 -3.56
N LEU A 66 1.56 5.08 -2.56
CA LEU A 66 1.47 5.75 -1.26
C LEU A 66 1.80 4.73 -0.16
N VAL A 67 2.82 5.04 0.63
CA VAL A 67 3.21 4.24 1.79
C VAL A 67 2.71 4.94 3.04
N MET A 68 1.95 4.24 3.86
CA MET A 68 1.29 4.81 5.02
C MET A 68 1.53 3.93 6.25
N VAL A 69 1.96 4.54 7.36
CA VAL A 69 2.02 3.88 8.66
C VAL A 69 0.90 4.45 9.51
N HIS A 70 0.08 3.59 10.06
CA HIS A 70 -1.12 4.00 10.78
C HIS A 70 -1.40 3.07 11.96
N VAL A 71 -2.30 3.48 12.84
CA VAL A 71 -2.78 2.62 13.90
C VAL A 71 -3.55 1.45 13.26
N THR A 72 -3.27 0.24 13.72
CA THR A 72 -3.90 -0.97 13.17
C THR A 72 -5.42 -0.84 13.25
N ASP A 73 -6.09 -1.13 12.12
CA ASP A 73 -7.53 -1.03 11.94
C ASP A 73 -8.09 0.39 12.01
N GLU A 74 -7.23 1.40 12.05
CA GLU A 74 -7.65 2.80 12.06
C GLU A 74 -6.87 3.57 11.00
N LEU A 75 -7.33 3.48 9.75
CA LEU A 75 -6.65 4.13 8.61
C LEU A 75 -6.59 5.64 8.73
N GLU A 76 -7.53 6.25 9.45
CA GLU A 76 -7.53 7.69 9.67
C GLU A 76 -6.48 8.15 10.68
N ASN A 77 -5.93 7.24 11.48
CA ASN A 77 -4.88 7.57 12.46
C ASN A 77 -3.50 7.33 11.85
N VAL A 78 -3.08 8.24 10.98
CA VAL A 78 -1.83 8.13 10.24
C VAL A 78 -0.68 8.76 11.01
N LEU A 79 0.40 7.99 11.20
CA LEU A 79 1.63 8.47 11.82
C LEU A 79 2.61 9.00 10.78
N TYR A 80 2.58 8.42 9.59
CA TYR A 80 3.52 8.73 8.53
C TYR A 80 2.88 8.35 7.20
N ASP A 81 3.04 9.20 6.20
CA ASP A 81 2.72 8.84 4.82
C ASP A 81 3.71 9.48 3.88
N SER A 82 3.91 8.86 2.73
CA SER A 82 4.79 9.38 1.70
C SER A 82 4.39 8.82 0.35
N GLU A 83 4.43 9.67 -0.66
CA GLU A 83 4.08 9.29 -2.02
C GLU A 83 5.32 9.11 -2.88
N PHE A 84 5.24 8.17 -3.82
CA PHE A 84 6.35 7.85 -4.72
C PHE A 84 5.81 7.60 -6.12
N ASP A 85 6.58 8.00 -7.12
CA ASP A 85 6.23 7.75 -8.52
C ASP A 85 6.81 6.45 -9.04
N LEU A 86 7.81 5.90 -8.35
CA LEU A 86 8.50 4.68 -8.77
C LEU A 86 8.32 3.58 -7.73
N TRP A 87 8.09 2.36 -8.23
CA TRP A 87 7.96 1.19 -7.37
C TRP A 87 9.18 0.98 -6.48
N ASP A 88 10.38 1.09 -7.05
CA ASP A 88 11.62 0.86 -6.30
C ASP A 88 11.78 1.82 -5.13
N ASP A 89 11.37 3.07 -5.31
CA ASP A 89 11.42 4.08 -4.24
C ASP A 89 10.44 3.74 -3.12
N ALA A 90 9.24 3.31 -3.48
CA ALA A 90 8.24 2.90 -2.49
C ALA A 90 8.72 1.69 -1.69
N ILE A 91 9.29 0.70 -2.37
CA ILE A 91 9.79 -0.51 -1.71
C ILE A 91 10.99 -0.18 -0.79
N LYS A 92 11.85 0.72 -1.22
CA LYS A 92 12.96 1.18 -0.37
C LYS A 92 12.44 1.81 0.92
N ALA A 93 11.43 2.67 0.81
CA ALA A 93 10.81 3.29 1.98
C ALA A 93 10.22 2.24 2.93
N ILE A 94 9.53 1.25 2.38
CA ILE A 94 8.96 0.15 3.17
C ILE A 94 10.07 -0.61 3.89
N ASN A 95 11.14 -0.97 3.19
CA ASN A 95 12.25 -1.72 3.79
C ASN A 95 12.94 -0.92 4.89
N ASP A 96 13.06 0.40 4.71
CA ASP A 96 13.64 1.27 5.74
C ASP A 96 12.77 1.29 7.01
N ILE A 97 11.44 1.34 6.84
CA ILE A 97 10.51 1.29 7.96
C ILE A 97 10.60 -0.04 8.69
N LEU A 98 10.63 -1.14 7.95
CA LEU A 98 10.72 -2.48 8.52
C LEU A 98 12.05 -2.68 9.26
N ALA A 99 13.15 -2.15 8.73
CA ALA A 99 14.46 -2.23 9.37
C ALA A 99 14.48 -1.46 10.69
N ASN A 100 13.88 -0.28 10.72
CA ASN A 100 13.79 0.53 11.95
C ASN A 100 12.97 -0.18 13.02
N GLU A 101 11.85 -0.80 12.62
CA GLU A 101 11.00 -1.55 13.54
C GLU A 101 11.76 -2.75 14.13
N ALA A 102 12.54 -3.43 13.32
CA ALA A 102 13.29 -4.62 13.74
C ALA A 102 14.39 -4.28 14.74
N GLN A 103 14.83 -3.01 14.81
CA GLN A 103 15.91 -2.56 15.68
C GLN A 103 15.40 -2.07 17.06
N GLN A 104 14.11 -2.04 17.25
CA GLN A 104 13.51 -1.55 18.49
C GLN A 104 13.21 -2.66 19.48
#